data_3fe5edea573cce3a350cd85ffb51e260
#
_entry.id   3fe5edea573cce3a350cd85ffb51e260
#
_cell.length_a   1.000
_cell.length_b   1.000
_cell.length_c   1.000
_cell.angle_alpha   90.00
_cell.angle_beta   90.00
_cell.angle_gamma   90.00
#
_symmetry.space_group_name_H-M   'P 1'
#
loop_
_entity.id
_entity.type
_entity.pdbx_description
1 polymer ?
#
loop_
_entity_poly.entity_id
_entity_poly.type
_entity_poly.pdbx_seq_one_letter_code
_entity_poly.pdbx_strand_id
1 'polypeptide(L)'
;QMGGLAKHMPVTAILMLFATIAICALPPLNGFVSELLIYIGMFNGVSDGHEVLYSVAAIIALSLIGGVVVLAFTKLYGMVMLGSPRTTHVAEATEVDNLRIAAMAIPAAMILFIGLLPQYAIRPVTVVAEAISGADSSIAINHFAPTLQMLSLVCWLLIAVVVLLFWAKRRAQRNRKVELGPTWGCGFTAPNTRMQYTGE
;
A
#
# COMPACT_ATOMS: atom_id res chain seq x y z
N GLN A 1 13.08 -16.31 -12.62
CA GLN A 1 11.90 -16.54 -11.77
C GLN A 1 12.33 -16.50 -10.31
N MET A 2 11.84 -15.50 -9.57
CA MET A 2 12.15 -15.29 -8.16
C MET A 2 11.08 -15.98 -7.30
N GLY A 3 11.33 -16.12 -6.01
CA GLY A 3 10.37 -16.62 -5.02
C GLY A 3 11.05 -16.78 -3.66
N GLY A 4 10.30 -16.52 -2.57
CA GLY A 4 10.80 -16.72 -1.21
C GLY A 4 11.84 -15.71 -0.71
N LEU A 5 12.05 -14.57 -1.41
CA LEU A 5 13.05 -13.58 -1.01
C LEU A 5 12.81 -12.98 0.38
N ALA A 6 11.57 -12.93 0.86
CA ALA A 6 11.27 -12.39 2.19
C ALA A 6 11.97 -13.15 3.34
N LYS A 7 12.36 -14.41 3.13
CA LYS A 7 13.10 -15.20 4.12
C LYS A 7 14.57 -14.79 4.21
N HIS A 8 15.14 -14.33 3.11
CA HIS A 8 16.55 -13.96 2.98
C HIS A 8 16.78 -12.45 3.10
N MET A 9 15.75 -11.65 2.74
CA MET A 9 15.78 -10.18 2.73
C MET A 9 14.55 -9.61 3.46
N PRO A 10 14.41 -9.82 4.76
CA PRO A 10 13.19 -9.48 5.50
C PRO A 10 12.94 -7.97 5.58
N VAL A 11 13.97 -7.13 5.70
CA VAL A 11 13.83 -5.69 5.79
C VAL A 11 13.40 -5.12 4.44
N THR A 12 14.08 -5.54 3.36
CA THR A 12 13.70 -5.19 1.99
C THR A 12 12.27 -5.64 1.67
N ALA A 13 11.86 -6.84 2.11
CA ALA A 13 10.50 -7.35 1.91
C ALA A 13 9.45 -6.48 2.61
N ILE A 14 9.70 -6.02 3.84
CA ILE A 14 8.79 -5.13 4.56
C ILE A 14 8.69 -3.78 3.83
N LEU A 15 9.80 -3.17 3.43
CA LEU A 15 9.78 -1.90 2.71
C LEU A 15 9.07 -2.02 1.35
N MET A 16 9.28 -3.12 0.64
CA MET A 16 8.56 -3.41 -0.61
C MET A 16 7.06 -3.65 -0.36
N LEU A 17 6.68 -4.26 0.77
CA LEU A 17 5.28 -4.42 1.15
C LEU A 17 4.61 -3.05 1.35
N PHE A 18 5.26 -2.15 2.09
CA PHE A 18 4.76 -0.78 2.26
C PHE A 18 4.57 -0.06 0.93
N ALA A 19 5.56 -0.13 0.04
CA ALA A 19 5.45 0.46 -1.29
C ALA A 19 4.31 -0.17 -2.11
N THR A 20 4.15 -1.49 -2.04
CA THR A 20 3.07 -2.23 -2.71
C THR A 20 1.69 -1.79 -2.22
N ILE A 21 1.50 -1.71 -0.89
CA ILE A 21 0.23 -1.27 -0.30
C ILE A 21 -0.04 0.21 -0.66
N ALA A 22 0.99 1.05 -0.70
CA ALA A 22 0.87 2.46 -1.03
C ALA A 22 0.42 2.69 -2.48
N ILE A 23 1.00 1.96 -3.44
CA ILE A 23 0.64 2.07 -4.86
C ILE A 23 -0.74 1.49 -5.14
N CYS A 24 -1.19 0.52 -4.34
CA CYS A 24 -2.55 -0.01 -4.37
C CYS A 24 -3.59 0.92 -3.75
N ALA A 25 -3.22 2.13 -3.36
CA ALA A 25 -4.08 3.14 -2.73
C ALA A 25 -4.86 2.60 -1.51
N LEU A 26 -4.23 1.73 -0.71
CA LEU A 26 -4.86 1.20 0.50
C LEU A 26 -4.64 2.13 1.70
N PRO A 27 -5.68 2.39 2.52
CA PRO A 27 -5.50 3.16 3.74
C PRO A 27 -4.57 2.40 4.71
N PRO A 28 -3.73 3.05 5.50
CA PRO A 28 -3.62 4.50 5.72
C PRO A 28 -2.48 5.19 4.97
N LEU A 29 -2.17 4.79 3.74
CA LEU A 29 -0.99 5.24 3.01
C LEU A 29 -1.31 6.39 2.03
N ASN A 30 -0.25 7.02 1.52
CA ASN A 30 -0.35 8.22 0.67
C ASN A 30 -1.17 8.03 -0.62
N GLY A 31 -1.09 6.85 -1.25
CA GLY A 31 -1.87 6.53 -2.45
C GLY A 31 -3.38 6.70 -2.24
N PHE A 32 -3.89 6.23 -1.09
CA PHE A 32 -5.28 6.41 -0.72
C PHE A 32 -5.67 7.89 -0.58
N VAL A 33 -4.82 8.71 0.06
CA VAL A 33 -5.08 10.14 0.25
C VAL A 33 -5.20 10.86 -1.09
N SER A 34 -4.28 10.58 -2.03
CA SER A 34 -4.30 11.21 -3.35
C SER A 34 -5.50 10.78 -4.18
N GLU A 35 -5.82 9.49 -4.24
CA GLU A 35 -7.02 9.00 -4.95
C GLU A 35 -8.30 9.58 -4.36
N LEU A 36 -8.43 9.62 -3.04
CA LEU A 36 -9.60 10.20 -2.38
C LEU A 36 -9.81 11.66 -2.77
N LEU A 37 -8.75 12.47 -2.79
CA LEU A 37 -8.85 13.88 -3.20
C LEU A 37 -9.27 14.02 -4.66
N ILE A 38 -8.77 13.16 -5.55
CA ILE A 38 -9.17 13.13 -6.95
C ILE A 38 -10.65 12.78 -7.08
N TYR A 39 -11.11 11.73 -6.37
CA TYR A 39 -12.53 11.36 -6.37
C TYR A 39 -13.43 12.48 -5.85
N ILE A 40 -13.06 13.15 -4.74
CA ILE A 40 -13.82 14.27 -4.21
C ILE A 40 -13.91 15.40 -5.25
N GLY A 41 -12.80 15.72 -5.93
CA GLY A 41 -12.80 16.73 -6.99
C GLY A 41 -13.72 16.36 -8.15
N MET A 42 -13.68 15.10 -8.61
CA MET A 42 -14.55 14.63 -9.68
C MET A 42 -16.03 14.62 -9.29
N PHE A 43 -16.36 14.18 -8.07
CA PHE A 43 -17.74 14.21 -7.57
C PHE A 43 -18.30 15.63 -7.45
N ASN A 44 -17.48 16.60 -7.03
CA ASN A 44 -17.89 18.01 -7.01
C ASN A 44 -18.16 18.51 -8.43
N GLY A 45 -17.32 18.18 -9.42
CA GLY A 45 -17.54 18.51 -10.82
C GLY A 45 -18.86 17.94 -11.38
N VAL A 46 -19.24 16.72 -10.97
CA VAL A 46 -20.55 16.13 -11.32
C VAL A 46 -21.68 16.89 -10.66
N SER A 47 -21.56 17.22 -9.37
CA SER A 47 -22.60 17.90 -8.59
C SER A 47 -22.88 19.34 -9.09
N ASP A 48 -21.83 20.03 -9.55
CA ASP A 48 -21.93 21.39 -10.07
C ASP A 48 -22.46 21.44 -11.52
N GLY A 49 -22.66 20.27 -12.13
CA GLY A 49 -23.14 20.16 -13.52
C GLY A 49 -22.12 20.53 -14.59
N HIS A 50 -20.87 20.82 -14.19
CA HIS A 50 -19.78 21.11 -15.10
C HIS A 50 -19.10 19.82 -15.55
N GLU A 51 -19.00 19.62 -16.89
CA GLU A 51 -18.24 18.51 -17.49
C GLU A 51 -18.57 17.11 -16.91
N VAL A 52 -19.84 16.86 -16.61
CA VAL A 52 -20.33 15.62 -15.98
C VAL A 52 -19.81 14.36 -16.69
N LEU A 53 -19.81 14.36 -18.03
CA LEU A 53 -19.36 13.23 -18.82
C LEU A 53 -17.89 12.91 -18.58
N TYR A 54 -17.02 13.91 -18.56
CA TYR A 54 -15.58 13.71 -18.30
C TYR A 54 -15.31 13.27 -16.88
N SER A 55 -15.99 13.85 -15.89
CA SER A 55 -15.86 13.48 -14.49
C SER A 55 -16.30 12.03 -14.25
N VAL A 56 -17.43 11.59 -14.80
CA VAL A 56 -17.92 10.21 -14.68
C VAL A 56 -16.97 9.25 -15.40
N ALA A 57 -16.52 9.57 -16.62
CA ALA A 57 -15.58 8.73 -17.35
C ALA A 57 -14.25 8.58 -16.59
N ALA A 58 -13.76 9.66 -15.98
CA ALA A 58 -12.53 9.65 -15.19
C ALA A 58 -12.68 8.81 -13.90
N ILE A 59 -13.81 8.89 -13.19
CA ILE A 59 -14.13 8.04 -12.03
C ILE A 59 -14.08 6.56 -12.42
N ILE A 60 -14.74 6.20 -13.52
CA ILE A 60 -14.77 4.81 -14.02
C ILE A 60 -13.35 4.35 -14.38
N ALA A 61 -12.62 5.16 -15.15
CA ALA A 61 -11.25 4.82 -15.56
C ALA A 61 -10.32 4.64 -14.36
N LEU A 62 -10.34 5.57 -13.39
CA LEU A 62 -9.50 5.49 -12.20
C LEU A 62 -9.84 4.25 -11.36
N SER A 63 -11.12 3.93 -11.18
CA SER A 63 -11.55 2.74 -10.44
C SER A 63 -11.09 1.43 -11.11
N LEU A 64 -11.17 1.36 -12.45
CA LEU A 64 -10.67 0.21 -13.21
C LEU A 64 -9.15 0.07 -13.09
N ILE A 65 -8.42 1.18 -13.23
CA ILE A 65 -6.95 1.20 -13.06
C ILE A 65 -6.59 0.74 -11.65
N GLY A 66 -7.25 1.26 -10.61
CA GLY A 66 -7.03 0.86 -9.23
C GLY A 66 -7.19 -0.65 -9.02
N GLY A 67 -8.27 -1.24 -9.57
CA GLY A 67 -8.49 -2.70 -9.51
C GLY A 67 -7.38 -3.51 -10.18
N VAL A 68 -6.92 -3.08 -11.36
CA VAL A 68 -5.80 -3.72 -12.08
C VAL A 68 -4.49 -3.58 -11.31
N VAL A 69 -4.23 -2.41 -10.73
CA VAL A 69 -3.02 -2.15 -9.92
C VAL A 69 -2.97 -3.07 -8.71
N VAL A 70 -4.07 -3.20 -7.95
CA VAL A 70 -4.16 -4.11 -6.80
C VAL A 70 -3.84 -5.54 -7.22
N LEU A 71 -4.44 -6.04 -8.30
CA LEU A 71 -4.19 -7.38 -8.81
C LEU A 71 -2.73 -7.57 -9.21
N ALA A 72 -2.17 -6.64 -9.98
CA ALA A 72 -0.80 -6.72 -10.50
C ALA A 72 0.24 -6.69 -9.36
N PHE A 73 0.12 -5.76 -8.42
CA PHE A 73 1.11 -5.60 -7.35
C PHE A 73 0.98 -6.66 -6.25
N THR A 74 -0.23 -7.15 -5.96
CA THR A 74 -0.41 -8.30 -5.07
C THR A 74 0.24 -9.55 -5.66
N LYS A 75 0.05 -9.78 -6.97
CA LYS A 75 0.68 -10.88 -7.69
C LYS A 75 2.21 -10.72 -7.70
N LEU A 76 2.71 -9.53 -8.02
CA LEU A 76 4.14 -9.22 -8.03
C LEU A 76 4.79 -9.51 -6.67
N TYR A 77 4.23 -8.96 -5.59
CA TYR A 77 4.75 -9.16 -4.24
C TYR A 77 4.71 -10.64 -3.83
N GLY A 78 3.57 -11.31 -4.07
CA GLY A 78 3.39 -12.71 -3.74
C GLY A 78 4.40 -13.62 -4.44
N MET A 79 4.64 -13.41 -5.73
CA MET A 79 5.56 -14.24 -6.51
C MET A 79 7.03 -13.99 -6.21
N VAL A 80 7.41 -12.76 -5.89
CA VAL A 80 8.81 -12.37 -5.65
C VAL A 80 9.22 -12.64 -4.21
N MET A 81 8.39 -12.19 -3.26
CA MET A 81 8.76 -12.20 -1.85
C MET A 81 8.32 -13.46 -1.11
N LEU A 82 7.17 -14.05 -1.48
CA LEU A 82 6.62 -15.21 -0.78
C LEU A 82 6.98 -16.53 -1.46
N GLY A 83 6.66 -17.63 -0.78
CA GLY A 83 6.92 -18.99 -1.26
C GLY A 83 8.31 -19.51 -0.92
N SER A 84 8.89 -20.29 -1.83
CA SER A 84 10.22 -20.91 -1.70
C SER A 84 11.10 -20.51 -2.89
N PRO A 85 12.44 -20.43 -2.70
CA PRO A 85 13.37 -20.14 -3.77
C PRO A 85 13.24 -21.15 -4.92
N ARG A 86 13.23 -20.66 -6.16
CA ARG A 86 13.12 -21.51 -7.36
C ARG A 86 14.45 -21.78 -8.03
N THR A 87 15.45 -20.94 -7.75
CA THR A 87 16.81 -21.08 -8.28
C THR A 87 17.81 -20.98 -7.15
N THR A 88 19.01 -21.55 -7.34
CA THR A 88 20.12 -21.49 -6.39
C THR A 88 20.53 -20.04 -6.10
N HIS A 89 20.57 -19.18 -7.11
CA HIS A 89 20.89 -17.76 -6.94
C HIS A 89 19.94 -17.02 -5.99
N VAL A 90 18.65 -17.36 -6.01
CA VAL A 90 17.66 -16.76 -5.08
C VAL A 90 17.81 -17.34 -3.68
N ALA A 91 18.19 -18.61 -3.55
CA ALA A 91 18.47 -19.24 -2.27
C ALA A 91 19.70 -18.67 -1.56
N GLU A 92 20.66 -18.14 -2.31
CA GLU A 92 21.89 -17.48 -1.83
C GLU A 92 21.72 -15.96 -1.61
N ALA A 93 20.54 -15.41 -1.89
CA ALA A 93 20.28 -13.99 -1.69
C ALA A 93 20.46 -13.59 -0.22
N THR A 94 21.05 -12.44 0.01
CA THR A 94 21.29 -11.87 1.33
C THR A 94 20.71 -10.46 1.41
N GLU A 95 20.41 -9.99 2.63
CA GLU A 95 19.93 -8.63 2.84
C GLU A 95 20.96 -7.61 2.33
N VAL A 96 20.46 -6.48 1.82
CA VAL A 96 21.32 -5.40 1.34
C VAL A 96 21.95 -4.62 2.48
N ASP A 97 23.00 -3.87 2.17
CA ASP A 97 23.70 -3.02 3.13
C ASP A 97 22.80 -1.91 3.71
N ASN A 98 23.18 -1.41 4.89
CA ASN A 98 22.40 -0.42 5.63
C ASN A 98 22.18 0.88 4.85
N LEU A 99 23.09 1.27 3.97
CA LEU A 99 22.95 2.48 3.15
C LEU A 99 21.81 2.34 2.16
N ARG A 100 21.67 1.17 1.52
CA ARG A 100 20.57 0.88 0.60
C ARG A 100 19.23 0.75 1.33
N ILE A 101 19.25 0.14 2.52
CA ILE A 101 18.05 0.10 3.38
C ILE A 101 17.62 1.53 3.75
N ALA A 102 18.55 2.39 4.16
CA ALA A 102 18.26 3.78 4.48
C ALA A 102 17.68 4.55 3.27
N ALA A 103 18.22 4.33 2.08
CA ALA A 103 17.72 4.94 0.85
C ALA A 103 16.28 4.52 0.54
N MET A 104 15.89 3.27 0.83
CA MET A 104 14.50 2.78 0.68
C MET A 104 13.59 3.24 1.82
N ALA A 105 14.14 3.41 3.03
CA ALA A 105 13.37 3.82 4.21
C ALA A 105 12.91 5.29 4.14
N ILE A 106 13.67 6.17 3.48
CA ILE A 106 13.30 7.59 3.31
C ILE A 106 11.95 7.73 2.58
N PRO A 107 11.76 7.20 1.36
CA PRO A 107 10.44 7.28 0.71
C PRO A 107 9.37 6.52 1.48
N ALA A 108 9.67 5.41 2.15
CA ALA A 108 8.71 4.71 3.00
C ALA A 108 8.24 5.58 4.17
N ALA A 109 9.13 6.34 4.80
CA ALA A 109 8.76 7.30 5.84
C ALA A 109 7.89 8.45 5.28
N MET A 110 8.18 8.94 4.07
CA MET A 110 7.34 9.95 3.40
C MET A 110 5.95 9.42 3.06
N ILE A 111 5.84 8.18 2.61
CA ILE A 111 4.55 7.50 2.37
C ILE A 111 3.70 7.49 3.64
N LEU A 112 4.30 7.11 4.77
CA LEU A 112 3.61 7.10 6.07
C LEU A 112 3.25 8.53 6.54
N PHE A 113 4.16 9.48 6.39
CA PHE A 113 3.91 10.87 6.77
C PHE A 113 2.72 11.45 6.01
N ILE A 114 2.68 11.31 4.68
CA ILE A 114 1.59 11.82 3.85
C ILE A 114 0.28 11.09 4.15
N GLY A 115 0.34 9.78 4.37
CA GLY A 115 -0.86 8.98 4.66
C GLY A 115 -1.49 9.26 6.02
N LEU A 116 -0.67 9.45 7.06
CA LEU A 116 -1.14 9.63 8.44
C LEU A 116 -1.41 11.08 8.81
N LEU A 117 -0.72 12.01 8.16
CA LEU A 117 -0.77 13.44 8.45
C LEU A 117 -1.02 14.27 7.17
N PRO A 118 -2.08 13.93 6.38
CA PRO A 118 -2.34 14.57 5.09
C PRO A 118 -2.60 16.08 5.21
N GLN A 119 -3.11 16.54 6.34
CA GLN A 119 -3.36 17.96 6.60
C GLN A 119 -2.07 18.82 6.57
N TYR A 120 -0.91 18.24 6.83
CA TYR A 120 0.37 18.95 6.72
C TYR A 120 0.96 18.84 5.32
N ALA A 121 0.75 17.70 4.64
CA ALA A 121 1.26 17.45 3.31
C ALA A 121 0.51 18.25 2.23
N ILE A 122 -0.75 18.65 2.46
CA ILE A 122 -1.56 19.40 1.48
C ILE A 122 -1.02 20.80 1.24
N ARG A 123 -0.42 21.46 2.23
CA ARG A 123 0.04 22.86 2.12
C ARG A 123 0.99 23.13 0.95
N PRO A 124 2.09 22.38 0.77
CA PRO A 124 2.95 22.60 -0.40
C PRO A 124 2.24 22.25 -1.72
N VAL A 125 1.29 21.32 -1.71
CA VAL A 125 0.53 20.94 -2.91
C VAL A 125 -0.40 22.07 -3.35
N THR A 126 -1.06 22.76 -2.42
CA THR A 126 -1.96 23.88 -2.74
C THR A 126 -1.21 25.07 -3.31
N VAL A 127 0.01 25.36 -2.85
CA VAL A 127 0.85 26.42 -3.41
C VAL A 127 1.16 26.13 -4.90
N VAL A 128 1.49 24.88 -5.23
CA VAL A 128 1.72 24.49 -6.63
C VAL A 128 0.42 24.54 -7.45
N ALA A 129 -0.69 24.09 -6.88
CA ALA A 129 -1.99 24.12 -7.53
C ALA A 129 -2.43 25.57 -7.84
N GLU A 130 -2.20 26.50 -6.90
CA GLU A 130 -2.44 27.95 -7.11
C GLU A 130 -1.60 28.52 -8.25
N ALA A 131 -0.32 28.17 -8.30
CA ALA A 131 0.57 28.62 -9.36
C ALA A 131 0.14 28.15 -10.76
N ILE A 132 -0.54 26.99 -10.85
CA ILE A 132 -1.00 26.42 -12.11
C ILE A 132 -2.40 26.93 -12.49
N SER A 133 -3.33 26.98 -11.52
CA SER A 133 -4.75 27.30 -11.77
C SER A 133 -5.06 28.78 -11.65
N GLY A 134 -4.22 29.58 -10.99
CA GLY A 134 -4.50 30.97 -10.63
C GLY A 134 -5.61 31.15 -9.58
N ALA A 135 -6.11 30.06 -9.00
CA ALA A 135 -7.14 30.09 -7.96
C ALA A 135 -6.53 30.24 -6.58
N ASP A 136 -7.20 30.96 -5.66
CA ASP A 136 -6.73 31.15 -4.30
C ASP A 136 -6.66 29.83 -3.52
N SER A 137 -5.48 29.44 -3.10
CA SER A 137 -5.22 28.20 -2.37
C SER A 137 -5.88 28.17 -0.99
N SER A 138 -6.17 29.31 -0.39
CA SER A 138 -6.82 29.42 0.93
C SER A 138 -8.22 28.83 0.93
N ILE A 139 -8.95 28.96 -0.16
CA ILE A 139 -10.32 28.42 -0.33
C ILE A 139 -10.23 26.88 -0.37
N ALA A 140 -9.31 26.34 -1.13
CA ALA A 140 -9.10 24.89 -1.23
C ALA A 140 -8.66 24.28 0.11
N ILE A 141 -7.71 24.91 0.82
CA ILE A 141 -7.26 24.44 2.14
C ILE A 141 -8.43 24.42 3.13
N ASN A 142 -9.20 25.49 3.22
CA ASN A 142 -10.32 25.58 4.16
C ASN A 142 -11.42 24.55 3.85
N HIS A 143 -11.63 24.24 2.58
CA HIS A 143 -12.63 23.25 2.15
C HIS A 143 -12.19 21.81 2.49
N PHE A 144 -10.93 21.46 2.25
CA PHE A 144 -10.43 20.09 2.44
C PHE A 144 -9.86 19.80 3.82
N ALA A 145 -9.47 20.82 4.60
CA ALA A 145 -8.84 20.63 5.91
C ALA A 145 -9.66 19.77 6.89
N PRO A 146 -10.98 19.97 7.08
CA PRO A 146 -11.76 19.15 7.99
C PRO A 146 -11.87 17.70 7.51
N THR A 147 -12.00 17.47 6.21
CA THR A 147 -12.02 16.13 5.62
C THR A 147 -10.69 15.39 5.84
N LEU A 148 -9.57 16.08 5.65
CA LEU A 148 -8.23 15.50 5.86
C LEU A 148 -7.93 15.24 7.34
N GLN A 149 -8.42 16.08 8.25
CA GLN A 149 -8.30 15.83 9.70
C GLN A 149 -9.11 14.61 10.13
N MET A 150 -10.35 14.49 9.66
CA MET A 150 -11.19 13.33 9.92
C MET A 150 -10.56 12.06 9.33
N LEU A 151 -10.01 12.13 8.12
CA LEU A 151 -9.29 11.03 7.50
C LEU A 151 -8.09 10.60 8.34
N SER A 152 -7.27 11.54 8.80
CA SER A 152 -6.14 11.27 9.68
C SER A 152 -6.59 10.53 10.95
N LEU A 153 -7.66 10.96 11.59
CA LEU A 153 -8.21 10.32 12.79
C LEU A 153 -8.66 8.89 12.49
N VAL A 154 -9.37 8.66 11.39
CA VAL A 154 -9.79 7.30 10.95
C VAL A 154 -8.58 6.40 10.66
N CYS A 155 -7.54 6.93 10.01
CA CYS A 155 -6.31 6.18 9.77
C CYS A 155 -5.59 5.78 11.07
N TRP A 156 -5.50 6.69 12.05
CA TRP A 156 -4.94 6.38 13.36
C TRP A 156 -5.77 5.34 14.12
N LEU A 157 -7.09 5.44 14.05
CA LEU A 157 -7.99 4.45 14.65
C LEU A 157 -7.83 3.07 13.98
N LEU A 158 -7.71 3.02 12.66
CA LEU A 158 -7.44 1.79 11.92
C LEU A 158 -6.14 1.13 12.39
N ILE A 159 -5.06 1.91 12.51
CA ILE A 159 -3.78 1.40 13.02
C ILE A 159 -3.95 0.89 14.45
N ALA A 160 -4.63 1.63 15.32
CA ALA A 160 -4.86 1.20 16.70
C ALA A 160 -5.61 -0.14 16.76
N VAL A 161 -6.64 -0.32 15.93
CA VAL A 161 -7.39 -1.58 15.82
C VAL A 161 -6.49 -2.72 15.33
N VAL A 162 -5.69 -2.50 14.27
CA VAL A 162 -4.76 -3.53 13.75
C VAL A 162 -3.73 -3.93 14.81
N VAL A 163 -3.14 -2.95 15.51
CA VAL A 163 -2.18 -3.22 16.60
C VAL A 163 -2.84 -3.99 17.73
N LEU A 164 -4.06 -3.61 18.13
CA LEU A 164 -4.83 -4.29 19.17
C LEU A 164 -5.12 -5.76 18.79
N LEU A 165 -5.58 -5.99 17.54
CA LEU A 165 -5.84 -7.34 17.02
C LEU A 165 -4.57 -8.19 16.98
N PHE A 166 -3.45 -7.61 16.55
CA PHE A 166 -2.15 -8.29 16.54
C PHE A 166 -1.69 -8.64 17.96
N TRP A 167 -1.83 -7.70 18.90
CA TRP A 167 -1.51 -7.93 20.30
C TRP A 167 -2.40 -9.00 20.92
N ALA A 168 -3.72 -8.95 20.67
CA ALA A 168 -4.67 -9.94 21.15
C ALA A 168 -4.37 -11.33 20.59
N LYS A 169 -4.08 -11.42 19.28
CA LYS A 169 -3.63 -12.67 18.63
C LYS A 169 -2.36 -13.21 19.29
N ARG A 170 -1.34 -12.37 19.48
CA ARG A 170 -0.07 -12.77 20.07
C ARG A 170 -0.25 -13.24 21.52
N ARG A 171 -1.12 -12.57 22.29
CA ARG A 171 -1.46 -12.98 23.66
C ARG A 171 -2.20 -14.31 23.69
N ALA A 172 -3.18 -14.51 22.82
CA ALA A 172 -3.94 -15.75 22.72
C ALA A 172 -3.09 -16.95 22.29
N GLN A 173 -2.06 -16.70 21.47
CA GLN A 173 -1.17 -17.75 20.96
C GLN A 173 0.04 -18.02 21.86
N ARG A 174 0.30 -17.20 22.89
CA ARG A 174 1.50 -17.26 23.71
C ARG A 174 1.73 -18.63 24.37
N ASN A 175 0.66 -19.34 24.72
CA ASN A 175 0.72 -20.62 25.42
C ASN A 175 0.38 -21.82 24.52
N ARG A 176 0.22 -21.60 23.21
CA ARG A 176 -0.07 -22.71 22.29
C ARG A 176 1.24 -23.35 21.81
N LYS A 177 1.28 -24.66 21.85
CA LYS A 177 2.36 -25.43 21.20
C LYS A 177 2.20 -25.27 19.69
N VAL A 178 3.25 -24.81 19.03
CA VAL A 178 3.31 -24.72 17.57
C VAL A 178 3.95 -25.99 17.07
N GLU A 179 3.19 -26.81 16.38
CA GLU A 179 3.72 -27.98 15.68
C GLU A 179 4.13 -27.54 14.27
N LEU A 180 5.38 -27.89 13.92
CA LEU A 180 5.89 -27.67 12.57
C LEU A 180 5.58 -28.92 11.74
N GLY A 181 4.81 -28.74 10.70
CA GLY A 181 4.47 -29.79 9.75
C GLY A 181 4.49 -29.30 8.32
N PRO A 182 4.46 -30.19 7.33
CA PRO A 182 4.34 -29.80 5.93
C PRO A 182 2.99 -29.11 5.70
N THR A 183 2.98 -28.17 4.75
CA THR A 183 1.74 -27.52 4.33
C THR A 183 0.78 -28.58 3.76
N TRP A 184 -0.53 -28.45 4.04
CA TRP A 184 -1.54 -29.35 3.53
C TRP A 184 -1.45 -29.45 1.99
N GLY A 185 -1.14 -30.63 1.50
CA GLY A 185 -0.90 -30.92 0.09
C GLY A 185 -2.04 -31.68 -0.59
N CYS A 186 -3.29 -31.68 -0.03
CA CYS A 186 -4.41 -32.44 -0.56
C CYS A 186 -4.12 -33.94 -0.78
N GLY A 187 -3.32 -34.52 0.14
CA GLY A 187 -2.90 -35.92 0.04
C GLY A 187 -1.63 -36.16 -0.78
N PHE A 188 -1.05 -35.12 -1.40
CA PHE A 188 0.22 -35.24 -2.11
C PHE A 188 1.39 -35.16 -1.13
N THR A 189 2.23 -36.19 -1.10
CA THR A 189 3.27 -36.39 -0.08
C THR A 189 4.63 -35.80 -0.42
N ALA A 190 4.85 -35.36 -1.66
CA ALA A 190 6.15 -34.86 -2.13
C ALA A 190 6.02 -33.54 -2.92
N PRO A 191 5.54 -32.44 -2.27
CA PRO A 191 5.49 -31.14 -2.95
C PRO A 191 6.91 -30.66 -3.28
N ASN A 192 7.08 -30.11 -4.49
CA ASN A 192 8.35 -29.50 -4.92
C ASN A 192 8.16 -28.02 -5.30
N THR A 193 9.27 -27.28 -5.43
CA THR A 193 9.25 -25.85 -5.75
C THR A 193 8.67 -25.52 -7.11
N ARG A 194 8.56 -26.49 -8.04
CA ARG A 194 7.96 -26.31 -9.36
C ARG A 194 6.43 -26.29 -9.33
N MET A 195 5.82 -26.73 -8.22
CA MET A 195 4.35 -26.74 -8.05
C MET A 195 3.81 -25.41 -7.52
N GLN A 196 4.65 -24.41 -7.30
CA GLN A 196 4.22 -23.09 -6.89
C GLN A 196 3.61 -22.34 -8.08
N TYR A 197 2.61 -21.51 -7.79
CA TYR A 197 2.01 -20.60 -8.77
C TYR A 197 3.07 -19.71 -9.40
N THR A 198 3.06 -19.63 -10.73
CA THR A 198 3.95 -18.76 -11.52
C THR A 198 3.17 -17.62 -12.15
N GLY A 199 3.87 -16.59 -12.56
CA GLY A 199 3.27 -15.42 -13.22
C GLY A 199 2.93 -15.62 -14.70
N GLU A 200 3.25 -16.80 -15.24
CA GLU A 200 2.97 -17.18 -16.63
C GLU A 200 1.53 -17.56 -16.84
#